data_072aefbaa014d5a32df51b7e26bdb1fa
#
_entry.id   072aefbaa014d5a32df51b7e26bdb1fa
#
_cell.length_a   1.000
_cell.length_b   1.000
_cell.length_c   1.000
_cell.angle_alpha   90.00
_cell.angle_beta   90.00
_cell.angle_gamma   90.00
#
_symmetry.space_group_name_H-M   'P 1'
#
loop_
_entity.id
_entity.type
_entity.pdbx_description
1 polymer ?
#
loop_
_entity_poly.entity_id
_entity_poly.type
_entity_poly.pdbx_seq_one_letter_code
_entity_poly.pdbx_strand_id
1 'polypeptide(L)'
;MSSGWAVFSYAVAALAAIAIVVFIVRRRRRQAVTEPSSEVSYLRGLDFLIYDQRDKAIKELADATARNTDDVAAYISLGNLHREQGNIDRSIRIHESVSIRPNLPLQSRVRALYSLGLDYVRGGLLERAEAAFKKAIKEDPNHIQSYESLERVHEEMRDWKAAYECQLELDKRTKKKSSRLLAYLLTEVALEEAMRNKRPKEAISLLHKAKQTDPTCVSVPMYLGDVYLAQGDFKKAEHV
;
A
#
# COMPACT_ATOMS: atom_id res chain seq x y z
N MET A 1 74.33 9.09 33.47
CA MET A 1 73.79 7.79 32.95
C MET A 1 72.31 7.67 33.01
N SER A 2 71.51 8.71 33.34
CA SER A 2 70.02 8.66 33.47
C SER A 2 69.21 8.97 32.20
N SER A 3 69.82 9.59 31.19
CA SER A 3 69.10 10.00 29.97
C SER A 3 68.84 8.86 28.97
N GLY A 4 69.64 7.81 28.93
CA GLY A 4 69.46 6.69 28.02
C GLY A 4 68.24 5.80 28.33
N TRP A 5 67.96 5.62 29.64
CA TRP A 5 66.78 4.82 30.07
C TRP A 5 65.47 5.55 29.81
N ALA A 6 65.40 6.86 29.87
CA ALA A 6 64.21 7.65 29.54
C ALA A 6 63.90 7.56 28.05
N VAL A 7 64.90 7.69 27.17
CA VAL A 7 64.72 7.55 25.72
C VAL A 7 64.25 6.13 25.34
N PHE A 8 64.79 5.10 25.94
CA PHE A 8 64.41 3.73 25.73
C PHE A 8 62.91 3.45 26.14
N SER A 9 62.50 3.99 27.31
CA SER A 9 61.11 3.84 27.77
C SER A 9 60.11 4.55 26.87
N TYR A 10 60.43 5.74 26.35
CA TYR A 10 59.58 6.43 25.36
C TYR A 10 59.47 5.67 24.03
N ALA A 11 60.58 5.08 23.56
CA ALA A 11 60.57 4.27 22.35
C ALA A 11 59.70 3.01 22.48
N VAL A 12 59.77 2.31 23.62
CA VAL A 12 58.91 1.14 23.91
C VAL A 12 57.46 1.55 24.04
N ALA A 13 57.14 2.68 24.71
CA ALA A 13 55.75 3.19 24.79
C ALA A 13 55.19 3.57 23.44
N ALA A 14 55.99 4.20 22.56
CA ALA A 14 55.56 4.55 21.19
C ALA A 14 55.27 3.30 20.33
N LEU A 15 56.14 2.28 20.43
CA LEU A 15 55.90 1.01 19.71
C LEU A 15 54.67 0.27 20.20
N ALA A 16 54.43 0.27 21.51
CA ALA A 16 53.19 -0.31 22.08
C ALA A 16 51.94 0.45 21.62
N ALA A 17 51.96 1.79 21.57
CA ALA A 17 50.87 2.60 21.07
C ALA A 17 50.58 2.32 19.58
N ILE A 18 51.64 2.23 18.77
CA ILE A 18 51.48 1.86 17.32
C ILE A 18 50.90 0.45 17.18
N ALA A 19 51.36 -0.51 17.95
CA ALA A 19 50.83 -1.87 17.93
C ALA A 19 49.35 -1.94 18.32
N ILE A 20 48.92 -1.15 19.31
CA ILE A 20 47.51 -1.03 19.72
C ILE A 20 46.67 -0.40 18.59
N VAL A 21 47.13 0.68 17.97
CA VAL A 21 46.44 1.31 16.85
C VAL A 21 46.32 0.36 15.68
N VAL A 22 47.40 -0.33 15.31
CA VAL A 22 47.38 -1.34 14.23
C VAL A 22 46.43 -2.49 14.58
N PHE A 23 46.40 -2.95 15.83
CA PHE A 23 45.48 -3.99 16.27
C PHE A 23 44.02 -3.53 16.19
N ILE A 24 43.71 -2.30 16.63
CA ILE A 24 42.36 -1.71 16.55
C ILE A 24 41.93 -1.56 15.08
N VAL A 25 42.81 -1.05 14.22
CA VAL A 25 42.53 -0.87 12.78
C VAL A 25 42.33 -2.24 12.10
N ARG A 26 43.18 -3.23 12.39
CA ARG A 26 43.02 -4.59 11.87
C ARG A 26 41.76 -5.26 12.38
N ARG A 27 41.41 -5.07 13.67
CA ARG A 27 40.16 -5.61 14.23
C ARG A 27 38.93 -4.96 13.58
N ARG A 28 38.93 -3.64 13.38
CA ARG A 28 37.85 -2.92 12.67
C ARG A 28 37.74 -3.36 11.20
N ARG A 29 38.87 -3.54 10.49
CA ARG A 29 38.87 -4.06 9.12
C ARG A 29 38.33 -5.49 9.04
N ARG A 30 38.67 -6.37 9.98
CA ARG A 30 38.15 -7.74 10.04
C ARG A 30 36.66 -7.76 10.33
N GLN A 31 36.16 -6.87 11.19
CA GLN A 31 34.71 -6.74 11.44
C GLN A 31 33.97 -6.17 10.23
N ALA A 32 34.53 -5.20 9.53
CA ALA A 32 33.95 -4.66 8.31
C ALA A 32 33.87 -5.67 7.14
N VAL A 33 34.79 -6.65 7.10
CA VAL A 33 34.79 -7.73 6.09
C VAL A 33 33.77 -8.85 6.43
N THR A 34 33.32 -8.95 7.68
CA THR A 34 32.41 -10.00 8.14
C THR A 34 30.95 -9.59 8.18
N GLU A 35 30.65 -8.27 8.11
CA GLU A 35 29.28 -7.82 8.09
C GLU A 35 28.71 -7.83 6.66
N PRO A 36 27.57 -8.50 6.41
CA PRO A 36 26.96 -8.51 5.09
C PRO A 36 26.59 -7.09 4.65
N SER A 37 26.70 -6.79 3.36
CA SER A 37 26.20 -5.53 2.82
C SER A 37 24.68 -5.42 2.99
N SER A 38 24.12 -4.20 2.90
CA SER A 38 22.66 -3.99 2.90
C SER A 38 21.96 -4.87 1.86
N GLU A 39 22.54 -4.95 0.67
CA GLU A 39 22.02 -5.77 -0.43
C GLU A 39 21.99 -7.27 -0.07
N VAL A 40 23.05 -7.79 0.56
CA VAL A 40 23.09 -9.19 0.99
C VAL A 40 22.05 -9.46 2.10
N SER A 41 21.87 -8.54 3.05
CA SER A 41 20.82 -8.66 4.06
C SER A 41 19.43 -8.59 3.43
N TYR A 42 19.22 -7.70 2.46
CA TYR A 42 17.96 -7.62 1.72
C TYR A 42 17.64 -8.93 0.98
N LEU A 43 18.60 -9.48 0.22
CA LEU A 43 18.41 -10.74 -0.51
C LEU A 43 18.14 -11.91 0.44
N ARG A 44 18.86 -12.00 1.59
CA ARG A 44 18.57 -13.01 2.62
C ARG A 44 17.16 -12.83 3.22
N GLY A 45 16.74 -11.59 3.43
CA GLY A 45 15.39 -11.30 3.89
C GLY A 45 14.34 -11.84 2.91
N LEU A 46 14.51 -11.62 1.60
CA LEU A 46 13.65 -12.18 0.56
C LEU A 46 13.70 -13.71 0.51
N ASP A 47 14.88 -14.31 0.66
CA ASP A 47 15.04 -15.76 0.70
C ASP A 47 14.28 -16.37 1.88
N PHE A 48 14.36 -15.78 3.08
CA PHE A 48 13.57 -16.22 4.24
C PHE A 48 12.06 -16.09 4.01
N LEU A 49 11.58 -15.13 3.21
CA LEU A 49 10.16 -15.04 2.85
C LEU A 49 9.71 -16.20 1.97
N ILE A 50 10.56 -16.67 1.04
CA ILE A 50 10.26 -17.83 0.19
C ILE A 50 10.04 -19.10 1.05
N TYR A 51 10.79 -19.23 2.15
CA TYR A 51 10.66 -20.36 3.08
C TYR A 51 9.68 -20.08 4.25
N ASP A 52 8.83 -19.06 4.16
CA ASP A 52 7.87 -18.63 5.20
C ASP A 52 8.50 -18.42 6.61
N GLN A 53 9.78 -18.04 6.63
CA GLN A 53 10.51 -17.75 7.88
C GLN A 53 10.44 -16.25 8.22
N ARG A 54 9.24 -15.77 8.51
CA ARG A 54 8.90 -14.33 8.60
C ARG A 54 9.73 -13.57 9.63
N ASP A 55 9.99 -14.14 10.81
CA ASP A 55 10.78 -13.47 11.86
C ASP A 55 12.24 -13.25 11.44
N LYS A 56 12.82 -14.23 10.73
CA LYS A 56 14.17 -14.08 10.17
C LYS A 56 14.19 -13.05 9.04
N ALA A 57 13.18 -13.07 8.18
CA ALA A 57 13.02 -12.08 7.12
C ALA A 57 12.94 -10.65 7.69
N ILE A 58 12.14 -10.41 8.74
CA ILE A 58 12.06 -9.11 9.42
C ILE A 58 13.43 -8.68 9.92
N LYS A 59 14.17 -9.58 10.57
CA LYS A 59 15.50 -9.25 11.09
C LYS A 59 16.46 -8.84 9.98
N GLU A 60 16.56 -9.62 8.92
CA GLU A 60 17.46 -9.32 7.79
C GLU A 60 17.04 -8.04 7.05
N LEU A 61 15.74 -7.82 6.85
CA LEU A 61 15.24 -6.58 6.24
C LEU A 61 15.47 -5.35 7.13
N ALA A 62 15.32 -5.50 8.46
CA ALA A 62 15.65 -4.43 9.40
C ALA A 62 17.14 -4.12 9.38
N ASP A 63 18.01 -5.14 9.34
CA ASP A 63 19.45 -4.97 9.20
C ASP A 63 19.80 -4.28 7.87
N ALA A 64 19.14 -4.63 6.77
CA ALA A 64 19.31 -3.97 5.47
C ALA A 64 18.97 -2.47 5.55
N THR A 65 17.82 -2.11 6.13
CA THR A 65 17.40 -0.71 6.29
C THR A 65 18.29 0.09 7.23
N ALA A 66 18.85 -0.54 8.27
CA ALA A 66 19.77 0.11 9.20
C ALA A 66 21.14 0.41 8.55
N ARG A 67 21.60 -0.45 7.62
CA ARG A 67 22.87 -0.29 6.91
C ARG A 67 22.79 0.69 5.74
N ASN A 68 21.69 0.70 5.05
CA ASN A 68 21.43 1.61 3.94
C ASN A 68 20.04 2.26 4.08
N THR A 69 20.04 3.47 4.59
CA THR A 69 18.81 4.25 4.78
C THR A 69 18.17 4.65 3.47
N ASP A 70 18.86 4.58 2.34
CA ASP A 70 18.34 4.95 1.00
C ASP A 70 17.73 3.75 0.26
N ASP A 71 17.84 2.54 0.81
CA ASP A 71 17.25 1.33 0.23
C ASP A 71 15.73 1.29 0.40
N VAL A 72 15.03 1.98 -0.50
CA VAL A 72 13.56 2.07 -0.50
C VAL A 72 12.92 0.69 -0.63
N ALA A 73 13.53 -0.24 -1.38
CA ALA A 73 12.95 -1.57 -1.59
C ALA A 73 12.95 -2.38 -0.28
N ALA A 74 14.03 -2.30 0.51
CA ALA A 74 14.10 -2.94 1.81
C ALA A 74 13.05 -2.38 2.79
N TYR A 75 12.87 -1.06 2.82
CA TYR A 75 11.83 -0.42 3.65
C TYR A 75 10.42 -0.87 3.26
N ILE A 76 10.09 -0.88 1.96
CA ILE A 76 8.77 -1.30 1.49
C ILE A 76 8.53 -2.78 1.84
N SER A 77 9.53 -3.65 1.65
CA SER A 77 9.41 -5.06 1.99
C SER A 77 9.23 -5.28 3.49
N LEU A 78 9.97 -4.55 4.32
CA LEU A 78 9.84 -4.59 5.78
C LEU A 78 8.46 -4.11 6.25
N GLY A 79 7.96 -3.01 5.69
CA GLY A 79 6.63 -2.50 5.99
C GLY A 79 5.52 -3.49 5.60
N ASN A 80 5.60 -4.06 4.39
CA ASN A 80 4.65 -5.07 3.94
C ASN A 80 4.62 -6.28 4.88
N LEU A 81 5.78 -6.75 5.33
CA LEU A 81 5.88 -7.89 6.23
C LEU A 81 5.28 -7.59 7.61
N HIS A 82 5.47 -6.37 8.12
CA HIS A 82 4.79 -5.92 9.35
C HIS A 82 3.27 -5.87 9.17
N ARG A 83 2.75 -5.41 8.02
CA ARG A 83 1.31 -5.44 7.71
C ARG A 83 0.76 -6.87 7.72
N GLU A 84 1.46 -7.81 7.09
CA GLU A 84 1.07 -9.23 7.05
C GLU A 84 1.04 -9.87 8.44
N GLN A 85 1.91 -9.45 9.34
CA GLN A 85 1.92 -9.89 10.75
C GLN A 85 0.86 -9.17 11.61
N GLY A 86 0.11 -8.21 11.07
CA GLY A 86 -0.85 -7.43 11.83
C GLY A 86 -0.25 -6.26 12.62
N ASN A 87 1.04 -5.99 12.48
CA ASN A 87 1.72 -4.85 13.12
C ASN A 87 1.47 -3.55 12.33
N ILE A 88 0.20 -3.16 12.20
CA ILE A 88 -0.27 -2.10 11.30
C ILE A 88 0.37 -0.74 11.61
N ASP A 89 0.45 -0.34 12.88
CA ASP A 89 1.08 0.95 13.25
C ASP A 89 2.55 1.02 12.82
N ARG A 90 3.24 -0.11 12.83
CA ARG A 90 4.64 -0.17 12.42
C ARG A 90 4.78 -0.10 10.91
N SER A 91 3.91 -0.79 10.14
CA SER A 91 3.90 -0.71 8.69
C SER A 91 3.57 0.71 8.21
N ILE A 92 2.56 1.37 8.80
CA ILE A 92 2.21 2.76 8.51
C ILE A 92 3.43 3.67 8.70
N ARG A 93 4.08 3.64 9.88
CA ARG A 93 5.26 4.47 10.13
C ARG A 93 6.38 4.26 9.12
N ILE A 94 6.63 3.02 8.73
CA ILE A 94 7.65 2.69 7.74
C ILE A 94 7.29 3.29 6.38
N HIS A 95 6.08 3.02 5.86
CA HIS A 95 5.68 3.50 4.54
C HIS A 95 5.48 5.02 4.50
N GLU A 96 4.99 5.64 5.58
CA GLU A 96 4.96 7.11 5.70
C GLU A 96 6.36 7.71 5.58
N SER A 97 7.34 7.16 6.34
CA SER A 97 8.72 7.64 6.30
C SER A 97 9.35 7.57 4.91
N VAL A 98 8.97 6.57 4.11
CA VAL A 98 9.42 6.44 2.73
C VAL A 98 8.69 7.44 1.83
N SER A 99 7.37 7.55 1.95
CA SER A 99 6.53 8.34 1.05
C SER A 99 6.85 9.85 1.04
N ILE A 100 7.41 10.36 2.14
CA ILE A 100 7.77 11.78 2.29
C ILE A 100 9.21 12.10 1.87
N ARG A 101 10.02 11.10 1.49
CA ARG A 101 11.42 11.33 1.10
C ARG A 101 11.49 12.20 -0.15
N PRO A 102 12.38 13.22 -0.19
CA PRO A 102 12.63 13.97 -1.39
C PRO A 102 13.35 13.10 -2.45
N ASN A 103 13.18 13.45 -3.71
CA ASN A 103 13.92 12.86 -4.84
C ASN A 103 13.75 11.34 -5.04
N LEU A 104 12.66 10.75 -4.54
CA LEU A 104 12.36 9.36 -4.85
C LEU A 104 12.07 9.19 -6.35
N PRO A 105 12.57 8.10 -6.98
CA PRO A 105 12.10 7.67 -8.28
C PRO A 105 10.58 7.51 -8.29
N LEU A 106 9.92 7.90 -9.39
CA LEU A 106 8.46 7.88 -9.51
C LEU A 106 7.85 6.53 -9.07
N GLN A 107 8.37 5.43 -9.58
CA GLN A 107 7.87 4.09 -9.25
C GLN A 107 8.00 3.75 -7.76
N SER A 108 9.10 4.18 -7.12
CA SER A 108 9.31 3.95 -5.69
C SER A 108 8.32 4.75 -4.85
N ARG A 109 8.05 6.00 -5.26
CA ARG A 109 7.05 6.86 -4.59
C ARG A 109 5.65 6.30 -4.72
N VAL A 110 5.26 5.86 -5.92
CA VAL A 110 3.96 5.23 -6.17
C VAL A 110 3.81 3.95 -5.33
N ARG A 111 4.83 3.09 -5.31
CA ARG A 111 4.82 1.87 -4.48
C ARG A 111 4.68 2.17 -2.99
N ALA A 112 5.39 3.19 -2.47
CA ALA A 112 5.29 3.59 -1.08
C ALA A 112 3.88 4.11 -0.72
N LEU A 113 3.31 4.98 -1.57
CA LEU A 113 1.96 5.51 -1.39
C LEU A 113 0.89 4.41 -1.49
N TYR A 114 1.04 3.50 -2.44
CA TYR A 114 0.15 2.35 -2.59
C TYR A 114 0.22 1.42 -1.35
N SER A 115 1.44 1.07 -0.89
CA SER A 115 1.62 0.24 0.29
C SER A 115 1.05 0.90 1.55
N LEU A 116 1.22 2.22 1.68
CA LEU A 116 0.62 3.00 2.77
C LEU A 116 -0.92 2.96 2.72
N GLY A 117 -1.51 3.07 1.53
CA GLY A 117 -2.96 2.90 1.34
C GLY A 117 -3.45 1.53 1.81
N LEU A 118 -2.72 0.46 1.48
CA LEU A 118 -3.03 -0.88 1.95
C LEU A 118 -2.91 -1.03 3.48
N ASP A 119 -1.94 -0.35 4.09
CA ASP A 119 -1.81 -0.33 5.56
C ASP A 119 -3.03 0.32 6.20
N TYR A 120 -3.48 1.46 5.65
CA TYR A 120 -4.67 2.16 6.14
C TYR A 120 -5.94 1.31 5.98
N VAL A 121 -6.11 0.60 4.86
CA VAL A 121 -7.21 -0.37 4.71
C VAL A 121 -7.16 -1.43 5.81
N ARG A 122 -6.01 -2.02 6.05
CA ARG A 122 -5.85 -3.04 7.11
C ARG A 122 -6.08 -2.48 8.51
N GLY A 123 -5.85 -1.19 8.71
CA GLY A 123 -6.13 -0.47 9.96
C GLY A 123 -7.57 0.07 10.07
N GLY A 124 -8.43 -0.13 9.08
CA GLY A 124 -9.79 0.41 9.05
C GLY A 124 -9.86 1.93 8.87
N LEU A 125 -8.78 2.56 8.40
CA LEU A 125 -8.65 4.01 8.21
C LEU A 125 -8.97 4.37 6.77
N LEU A 126 -10.22 4.15 6.35
CA LEU A 126 -10.64 4.17 4.95
C LEU A 126 -10.44 5.54 4.28
N GLU A 127 -10.71 6.66 4.95
CA GLU A 127 -10.49 8.00 4.40
C GLU A 127 -9.01 8.29 4.15
N ARG A 128 -8.13 7.77 5.02
CA ARG A 128 -6.68 7.89 4.83
C ARG A 128 -6.20 6.99 3.69
N ALA A 129 -6.78 5.80 3.54
CA ALA A 129 -6.51 4.90 2.43
C ALA A 129 -6.90 5.51 1.08
N GLU A 130 -8.10 6.09 1.00
CA GLU A 130 -8.57 6.85 -0.16
C GLU A 130 -7.57 7.94 -0.56
N ALA A 131 -7.17 8.77 0.42
CA ALA A 131 -6.21 9.85 0.17
C ALA A 131 -4.85 9.34 -0.33
N ALA A 132 -4.36 8.21 0.20
CA ALA A 132 -3.11 7.59 -0.21
C ALA A 132 -3.18 7.04 -1.63
N PHE A 133 -4.25 6.30 -1.98
CA PHE A 133 -4.44 5.78 -3.34
C PHE A 133 -4.65 6.90 -4.36
N LYS A 134 -5.40 7.96 -4.03
CA LYS A 134 -5.54 9.15 -4.90
C LYS A 134 -4.20 9.83 -5.14
N LYS A 135 -3.33 9.92 -4.13
CA LYS A 135 -1.95 10.42 -4.32
C LYS A 135 -1.14 9.52 -5.24
N ALA A 136 -1.20 8.20 -5.08
CA ALA A 136 -0.51 7.25 -5.95
C ALA A 136 -0.96 7.39 -7.41
N ILE A 137 -2.27 7.52 -7.65
CA ILE A 137 -2.87 7.75 -8.96
C ILE A 137 -2.45 9.09 -9.56
N LYS A 138 -2.32 10.13 -8.73
CA LYS A 138 -1.85 11.45 -9.18
C LYS A 138 -0.39 11.41 -9.64
N GLU A 139 0.47 10.63 -8.95
CA GLU A 139 1.87 10.43 -9.34
C GLU A 139 1.97 9.57 -10.62
N ASP A 140 1.24 8.45 -10.67
CA ASP A 140 1.17 7.58 -11.86
C ASP A 140 -0.29 7.27 -12.21
N PRO A 141 -0.87 7.97 -13.20
CA PRO A 141 -2.23 7.72 -13.67
C PRO A 141 -2.46 6.35 -14.29
N ASN A 142 -1.41 5.57 -14.56
CA ASN A 142 -1.52 4.21 -15.11
C ASN A 142 -1.32 3.10 -14.06
N HIS A 143 -1.18 3.45 -12.78
CA HIS A 143 -1.03 2.46 -11.72
C HIS A 143 -2.38 1.78 -11.40
N ILE A 144 -2.69 0.72 -12.13
CA ILE A 144 -3.98 -0.01 -12.09
C ILE A 144 -4.35 -0.46 -10.68
N GLN A 145 -3.40 -1.00 -9.92
CA GLN A 145 -3.63 -1.51 -8.57
C GLN A 145 -4.19 -0.44 -7.61
N SER A 146 -3.80 0.82 -7.80
CA SER A 146 -4.35 1.92 -6.99
C SER A 146 -5.81 2.20 -7.30
N TYR A 147 -6.24 2.07 -8.57
CA TYR A 147 -7.66 2.20 -8.93
C TYR A 147 -8.48 1.03 -8.37
N GLU A 148 -7.99 -0.20 -8.51
CA GLU A 148 -8.66 -1.39 -7.97
C GLU A 148 -8.84 -1.32 -6.45
N SER A 149 -7.82 -0.82 -5.74
CA SER A 149 -7.88 -0.65 -4.29
C SER A 149 -8.75 0.52 -3.87
N LEU A 150 -8.74 1.62 -4.63
CA LEU A 150 -9.58 2.80 -4.38
C LEU A 150 -11.06 2.48 -4.59
N GLU A 151 -11.38 1.73 -5.63
CA GLU A 151 -12.74 1.29 -5.91
C GLU A 151 -13.30 0.47 -4.74
N ARG A 152 -12.54 -0.51 -4.21
CA ARG A 152 -12.93 -1.30 -3.03
C ARG A 152 -13.09 -0.44 -1.78
N VAL A 153 -12.22 0.55 -1.57
CA VAL A 153 -12.34 1.49 -0.45
C VAL A 153 -13.65 2.26 -0.55
N HIS A 154 -14.03 2.74 -1.73
CA HIS A 154 -15.30 3.42 -1.94
C HIS A 154 -16.50 2.49 -1.68
N GLU A 155 -16.43 1.19 -2.08
CA GLU A 155 -17.44 0.19 -1.72
C GLU A 155 -17.57 0.00 -0.21
N GLU A 156 -16.45 -0.14 0.51
CA GLU A 156 -16.44 -0.29 1.98
C GLU A 156 -17.01 0.95 2.68
N MET A 157 -16.73 2.15 2.14
CA MET A 157 -17.29 3.42 2.62
C MET A 157 -18.76 3.61 2.22
N ARG A 158 -19.30 2.73 1.36
CA ARG A 158 -20.61 2.86 0.71
C ARG A 158 -20.77 4.15 -0.11
N ASP A 159 -19.67 4.68 -0.63
CA ASP A 159 -19.70 5.75 -1.63
C ASP A 159 -19.82 5.12 -3.02
N TRP A 160 -21.04 4.64 -3.30
CA TRP A 160 -21.36 3.88 -4.51
C TRP A 160 -21.10 4.67 -5.78
N LYS A 161 -21.34 5.98 -5.71
CA LYS A 161 -21.10 6.86 -6.85
C LYS A 161 -19.62 6.97 -7.17
N ALA A 162 -18.76 7.20 -6.16
CA ALA A 162 -17.32 7.25 -6.35
C ALA A 162 -16.75 5.89 -6.79
N ALA A 163 -17.27 4.78 -6.26
CA ALA A 163 -16.92 3.43 -6.70
C ALA A 163 -17.24 3.24 -8.19
N TYR A 164 -18.45 3.63 -8.62
CA TYR A 164 -18.85 3.56 -10.04
C TYR A 164 -17.95 4.40 -10.95
N GLU A 165 -17.67 5.64 -10.58
CA GLU A 165 -16.78 6.52 -11.34
C GLU A 165 -15.36 5.94 -11.42
N CYS A 166 -14.85 5.38 -10.31
CA CYS A 166 -13.53 4.74 -10.25
C CYS A 166 -13.48 3.50 -11.16
N GLN A 167 -14.51 2.67 -11.16
CA GLN A 167 -14.60 1.49 -12.04
C GLN A 167 -14.68 1.87 -13.53
N LEU A 168 -15.38 2.94 -13.88
CA LEU A 168 -15.38 3.45 -15.26
C LEU A 168 -13.97 3.87 -15.73
N GLU A 169 -13.23 4.53 -14.86
CA GLU A 169 -11.85 4.93 -15.16
C GLU A 169 -10.92 3.72 -15.27
N LEU A 170 -11.13 2.69 -14.44
CA LEU A 170 -10.39 1.43 -14.50
C LEU A 170 -10.67 0.69 -15.81
N ASP A 171 -11.94 0.58 -16.23
CA ASP A 171 -12.34 -0.07 -17.48
C ASP A 171 -11.71 0.62 -18.70
N LYS A 172 -11.66 1.95 -18.73
CA LYS A 172 -11.00 2.71 -19.80
C LYS A 172 -9.51 2.37 -19.92
N ARG A 173 -8.81 2.26 -18.78
CA ARG A 173 -7.35 2.00 -18.73
C ARG A 173 -7.02 0.57 -19.08
N THR A 174 -7.80 -0.36 -18.56
CA THR A 174 -7.56 -1.80 -18.77
C THR A 174 -8.12 -2.29 -20.11
N LYS A 175 -8.92 -1.46 -20.81
CA LYS A 175 -9.71 -1.84 -22.00
C LYS A 175 -10.61 -3.06 -21.75
N LYS A 176 -10.97 -3.29 -20.51
CA LYS A 176 -11.93 -4.31 -20.10
C LYS A 176 -13.28 -3.66 -19.86
N LYS A 177 -14.35 -4.44 -20.02
CA LYS A 177 -15.72 -3.98 -19.77
C LYS A 177 -16.30 -4.78 -18.61
N SER A 178 -16.36 -4.16 -17.44
CA SER A 178 -16.86 -4.79 -16.20
C SER A 178 -18.37 -4.58 -16.05
N SER A 179 -19.15 -4.96 -17.10
CA SER A 179 -20.59 -4.67 -17.18
C SER A 179 -21.37 -5.10 -15.94
N ARG A 180 -21.06 -6.30 -15.40
CA ARG A 180 -21.73 -6.83 -14.22
C ARG A 180 -21.50 -5.97 -12.97
N LEU A 181 -20.23 -5.58 -12.71
CA LEU A 181 -19.89 -4.73 -11.57
C LEU A 181 -20.46 -3.32 -11.73
N LEU A 182 -20.38 -2.75 -12.94
CA LEU A 182 -20.96 -1.43 -13.22
C LEU A 182 -22.49 -1.42 -13.04
N ALA A 183 -23.19 -2.48 -13.45
CA ALA A 183 -24.63 -2.61 -13.23
C ALA A 183 -24.96 -2.74 -11.73
N TYR A 184 -24.19 -3.51 -10.98
CA TYR A 184 -24.32 -3.61 -9.53
C TYR A 184 -24.13 -2.25 -8.85
N LEU A 185 -23.04 -1.54 -9.14
CA LEU A 185 -22.76 -0.22 -8.55
C LEU A 185 -23.85 0.81 -8.91
N LEU A 186 -24.35 0.82 -10.16
CA LEU A 186 -25.48 1.66 -10.54
C LEU A 186 -26.75 1.33 -9.75
N THR A 187 -26.97 0.07 -9.43
CA THR A 187 -28.12 -0.37 -8.63
C THR A 187 -28.00 0.16 -7.20
N GLU A 188 -26.81 0.10 -6.59
CA GLU A 188 -26.56 0.64 -5.25
C GLU A 188 -26.72 2.17 -5.22
N VAL A 189 -26.23 2.89 -6.24
CA VAL A 189 -26.45 4.35 -6.38
C VAL A 189 -27.95 4.65 -6.48
N ALA A 190 -28.70 3.85 -7.26
CA ALA A 190 -30.14 4.03 -7.41
C ALA A 190 -30.89 3.83 -6.09
N LEU A 191 -30.50 2.83 -5.29
CA LEU A 191 -31.08 2.61 -3.97
C LEU A 191 -30.82 3.79 -3.03
N GLU A 192 -29.62 4.34 -3.05
CA GLU A 192 -29.30 5.53 -2.25
C GLU A 192 -30.15 6.73 -2.67
N GLU A 193 -30.32 6.98 -3.98
CA GLU A 193 -31.19 8.05 -4.51
C GLU A 193 -32.65 7.83 -4.13
N ALA A 194 -33.15 6.60 -4.16
CA ALA A 194 -34.52 6.32 -3.78
C ALA A 194 -34.78 6.48 -2.28
N MET A 195 -33.90 5.89 -1.45
CA MET A 195 -34.16 5.76 -0.02
C MET A 195 -33.65 6.94 0.81
N ARG A 196 -32.42 7.42 0.54
CA ARG A 196 -31.80 8.52 1.29
C ARG A 196 -32.19 9.88 0.74
N ASN A 197 -32.12 10.04 -0.58
CA ASN A 197 -32.30 11.32 -1.24
C ASN A 197 -33.75 11.60 -1.62
N LYS A 198 -34.65 10.60 -1.48
CA LYS A 198 -36.07 10.67 -1.85
C LYS A 198 -36.29 11.10 -3.29
N ARG A 199 -35.45 10.60 -4.20
CA ARG A 199 -35.46 10.90 -5.65
C ARG A 199 -35.81 9.67 -6.50
N PRO A 200 -37.05 9.20 -6.43
CA PRO A 200 -37.41 7.94 -7.09
C PRO A 200 -37.34 8.00 -8.62
N LYS A 201 -37.48 9.18 -9.24
CA LYS A 201 -37.35 9.32 -10.69
C LYS A 201 -35.91 9.10 -11.16
N GLU A 202 -34.95 9.66 -10.44
CA GLU A 202 -33.50 9.45 -10.66
C GLU A 202 -33.14 8.00 -10.44
N ALA A 203 -33.63 7.38 -9.38
CA ALA A 203 -33.43 5.97 -9.09
C ALA A 203 -33.92 5.07 -10.23
N ILE A 204 -35.13 5.28 -10.74
CA ILE A 204 -35.68 4.53 -11.90
C ILE A 204 -34.78 4.69 -13.14
N SER A 205 -34.31 5.92 -13.40
CA SER A 205 -33.40 6.16 -14.54
C SER A 205 -32.07 5.40 -14.38
N LEU A 206 -31.50 5.37 -13.20
CA LEU A 206 -30.28 4.63 -12.91
C LEU A 206 -30.47 3.12 -13.00
N LEU A 207 -31.59 2.58 -12.51
CA LEU A 207 -31.94 1.16 -12.63
C LEU A 207 -32.13 0.74 -14.09
N HIS A 208 -32.76 1.57 -14.92
CA HIS A 208 -32.83 1.31 -16.37
C HIS A 208 -31.45 1.31 -17.03
N LYS A 209 -30.57 2.24 -16.63
CA LYS A 209 -29.18 2.26 -17.10
C LYS A 209 -28.43 1.00 -16.66
N ALA A 210 -28.63 0.54 -15.42
CA ALA A 210 -28.06 -0.71 -14.92
C ALA A 210 -28.51 -1.91 -15.75
N LYS A 211 -29.83 -2.01 -16.07
CA LYS A 211 -30.38 -3.06 -16.93
C LYS A 211 -29.80 -3.04 -18.36
N GLN A 212 -29.55 -1.86 -18.91
CA GLN A 212 -28.88 -1.72 -20.21
C GLN A 212 -27.39 -2.10 -20.16
N THR A 213 -26.74 -1.86 -19.02
CA THR A 213 -25.32 -2.18 -18.82
C THR A 213 -25.11 -3.67 -18.67
N ASP A 214 -25.96 -4.35 -17.89
CA ASP A 214 -26.02 -5.80 -17.76
C ASP A 214 -27.49 -6.27 -17.66
N PRO A 215 -28.06 -6.79 -18.74
CA PRO A 215 -29.43 -7.33 -18.74
C PRO A 215 -29.64 -8.52 -17.79
N THR A 216 -28.57 -9.19 -17.38
CA THR A 216 -28.61 -10.37 -16.49
C THR A 216 -28.59 -10.01 -15.00
N CYS A 217 -28.50 -8.73 -14.66
CA CYS A 217 -28.49 -8.26 -13.29
C CYS A 217 -29.85 -8.46 -12.62
N VAL A 218 -29.98 -9.52 -11.83
CA VAL A 218 -31.24 -9.96 -11.19
C VAL A 218 -31.81 -8.94 -10.20
N SER A 219 -30.94 -8.15 -9.55
CA SER A 219 -31.36 -7.15 -8.56
C SER A 219 -32.13 -5.98 -9.18
N VAL A 220 -31.87 -5.67 -10.44
CA VAL A 220 -32.51 -4.51 -11.10
C VAL A 220 -34.03 -4.59 -11.16
N PRO A 221 -34.65 -5.68 -11.69
CA PRO A 221 -36.12 -5.80 -11.71
C PRO A 221 -36.70 -5.78 -10.29
N MET A 222 -36.06 -6.41 -9.32
CA MET A 222 -36.51 -6.40 -7.92
C MET A 222 -36.61 -4.96 -7.38
N TYR A 223 -35.56 -4.18 -7.52
CA TYR A 223 -35.55 -2.80 -7.01
C TYR A 223 -36.42 -1.83 -7.83
N LEU A 224 -36.58 -2.06 -9.14
CA LEU A 224 -37.58 -1.32 -9.94
C LEU A 224 -38.98 -1.56 -9.40
N GLY A 225 -39.32 -2.81 -9.08
CA GLY A 225 -40.58 -3.17 -8.46
C GLY A 225 -40.78 -2.44 -7.13
N ASP A 226 -39.78 -2.47 -6.24
CA ASP A 226 -39.86 -1.82 -4.95
C ASP A 226 -40.02 -0.29 -5.07
N VAL A 227 -39.32 0.36 -5.99
CA VAL A 227 -39.45 1.80 -6.23
C VAL A 227 -40.82 2.17 -6.78
N TYR A 228 -41.40 1.35 -7.73
CA TYR A 228 -42.74 1.58 -8.24
C TYR A 228 -43.84 1.34 -7.18
N LEU A 229 -43.68 0.31 -6.33
CA LEU A 229 -44.57 0.06 -5.22
C LEU A 229 -44.56 1.24 -4.21
N ALA A 230 -43.40 1.77 -3.90
CA ALA A 230 -43.25 2.94 -3.02
C ALA A 230 -43.91 4.21 -3.61
N GLN A 231 -44.07 4.28 -4.94
CA GLN A 231 -44.79 5.36 -5.63
C GLN A 231 -46.28 5.11 -5.78
N GLY A 232 -46.78 3.92 -5.43
CA GLY A 232 -48.15 3.49 -5.65
C GLY A 232 -48.48 3.10 -7.10
N ASP A 233 -47.46 2.91 -7.96
CA ASP A 233 -47.61 2.51 -9.34
C ASP A 233 -47.57 0.96 -9.46
N PHE A 234 -48.63 0.33 -8.96
CA PHE A 234 -48.78 -1.13 -8.92
C PHE A 234 -48.71 -1.77 -10.31
N LYS A 235 -49.19 -1.07 -11.34
CA LYS A 235 -49.19 -1.61 -12.72
C LYS A 235 -47.75 -1.76 -13.25
N LYS A 236 -46.91 -0.78 -13.01
CA LYS A 236 -45.50 -0.87 -13.43
C LYS A 236 -44.70 -1.85 -12.57
N ALA A 237 -45.02 -1.96 -11.30
CA ALA A 237 -44.36 -2.93 -10.41
C ALA A 237 -44.62 -4.38 -10.85
N GLU A 238 -45.82 -4.69 -11.40
CA GLU A 238 -46.17 -6.03 -11.89
C GLU A 238 -45.45 -6.41 -13.21
N HIS A 239 -44.97 -5.42 -13.97
CA HIS A 239 -44.41 -5.64 -15.32
C HIS A 239 -42.85 -5.56 -15.35
N VAL A 240 -42.17 -5.49 -14.26
CA VAL A 240 -40.70 -5.46 -14.17
C VAL A 240 -40.14 -6.81 -13.78
#